data_36a67284f352050fd477092e8a562847
#
_entry.id   36a67284f352050fd477092e8a562847
#
_cell.length_a   1.000
_cell.length_b   1.000
_cell.length_c   1.000
_cell.angle_alpha   90.00
_cell.angle_beta   90.00
_cell.angle_gamma   90.00
#
_symmetry.space_group_name_H-M   'P 1'
#
loop_
_entity.id
_entity.type
_entity.pdbx_description
1 polymer ?
#
loop_
_entity_poly.entity_id
_entity_poly.type
_entity_poly.pdbx_seq_one_letter_code
_entity_poly.pdbx_strand_id
1 'polypeptide(L)'
;MTDKRSEIEDLLPFFTHYKGLPHQVAGIRELYEAMPASLNSRTAKWKDTYRAAGKQPEPAPKTNPLRVPYYSQRDSATQHALRMCFSSSCAMLLETIKPGTLNGPNGDDAYLGRVLRHGDTVDAGAQIKTLATYGVQAAFTQKANFDTVKRQIDKGIPVPLGFLHKGPVSRPLGGGHYLCAIGYDDTSLVVHDPFGDCDLVSGTYVNNWGAKLRYSYKNFGPRWMVEGPGSGWAILATT
;
A
#
# COMPACT_ATOMS: atom_id res chain seq x y z
N MET A 1 -26.24 -36.44 20.60
CA MET A 1 -25.97 -35.11 21.18
C MET A 1 -24.46 -35.00 21.36
N THR A 2 -23.75 -34.49 20.38
CA THR A 2 -22.32 -34.23 20.46
C THR A 2 -22.11 -33.17 21.52
N ASP A 3 -21.20 -33.47 22.44
CA ASP A 3 -20.90 -32.66 23.61
C ASP A 3 -20.26 -31.34 23.10
N LYS A 4 -21.01 -30.25 23.10
CA LYS A 4 -20.54 -28.90 22.74
C LYS A 4 -19.30 -28.46 23.54
N ARG A 5 -18.95 -29.14 24.60
CA ARG A 5 -17.71 -28.92 25.36
C ARG A 5 -16.46 -29.29 24.59
N SER A 6 -16.48 -30.41 23.81
CA SER A 6 -15.31 -30.85 23.06
C SER A 6 -15.00 -29.87 21.91
N GLU A 7 -16.03 -29.34 21.25
CA GLU A 7 -15.87 -28.39 20.14
C GLU A 7 -15.21 -27.06 20.58
N ILE A 8 -15.47 -26.60 21.81
CA ILE A 8 -14.88 -25.37 22.36
C ILE A 8 -13.43 -25.62 22.83
N GLU A 9 -13.14 -26.81 23.37
CA GLU A 9 -11.77 -27.18 23.79
C GLU A 9 -10.85 -27.30 22.57
N ASP A 10 -11.34 -27.76 21.43
CA ASP A 10 -10.59 -27.84 20.18
C ASP A 10 -10.29 -26.46 19.57
N LEU A 11 -11.09 -25.43 19.89
CA LEU A 11 -10.88 -24.05 19.46
C LEU A 11 -9.91 -23.25 20.37
N LEU A 12 -9.62 -23.74 21.58
CA LEU A 12 -8.71 -23.04 22.51
C LEU A 12 -7.31 -22.75 21.92
N PRO A 13 -6.65 -23.66 21.18
CA PRO A 13 -5.38 -23.35 20.52
C PRO A 13 -5.51 -22.24 19.47
N PHE A 14 -6.64 -22.17 18.78
CA PHE A 14 -6.92 -21.10 17.81
C PHE A 14 -6.99 -19.74 18.51
N PHE A 15 -7.72 -19.63 19.63
CA PHE A 15 -7.86 -18.37 20.38
C PHE A 15 -6.54 -17.91 21.00
N THR A 16 -5.69 -18.83 21.44
CA THR A 16 -4.39 -18.51 22.08
C THR A 16 -3.30 -18.14 21.09
N HIS A 17 -3.40 -18.55 19.82
CA HIS A 17 -2.38 -18.34 18.79
C HIS A 17 -2.86 -17.46 17.64
N TYR A 18 -4.13 -16.99 17.66
CA TYR A 18 -4.68 -16.18 16.59
C TYR A 18 -4.10 -14.77 16.58
N LYS A 19 -3.35 -14.45 15.54
CA LYS A 19 -2.73 -13.15 15.27
C LYS A 19 -3.44 -12.44 14.11
N GLY A 20 -4.77 -12.44 14.11
CA GLY A 20 -5.58 -11.88 13.03
C GLY A 20 -5.66 -10.36 13.03
N LEU A 21 -6.46 -9.82 12.10
CA LEU A 21 -6.72 -8.40 11.98
C LEU A 21 -7.43 -7.85 13.24
N PRO A 22 -7.23 -6.56 13.63
CA PRO A 22 -7.79 -5.99 14.86
C PRO A 22 -9.29 -6.19 15.04
N HIS A 23 -10.09 -6.09 13.96
CA HIS A 23 -11.55 -6.32 14.02
C HIS A 23 -11.92 -7.78 14.25
N GLN A 24 -11.11 -8.73 13.78
CA GLN A 24 -11.31 -10.16 14.03
C GLN A 24 -10.97 -10.52 15.46
N VAL A 25 -9.91 -9.92 16.01
CA VAL A 25 -9.53 -10.06 17.43
C VAL A 25 -10.64 -9.47 18.33
N ALA A 26 -11.23 -8.34 17.93
CA ALA A 26 -12.37 -7.74 18.65
C ALA A 26 -13.60 -8.67 18.66
N GLY A 27 -13.97 -9.27 17.52
CA GLY A 27 -15.09 -10.22 17.44
C GLY A 27 -14.86 -11.49 18.25
N ILE A 28 -13.63 -12.02 18.26
CA ILE A 28 -13.24 -13.16 19.12
C ILE A 28 -13.34 -12.78 20.59
N ARG A 29 -12.96 -11.55 20.95
CA ARG A 29 -13.08 -11.03 22.32
C ARG A 29 -14.54 -10.95 22.77
N GLU A 30 -15.44 -10.42 21.94
CA GLU A 30 -16.88 -10.34 22.25
C GLU A 30 -17.47 -11.74 22.45
N LEU A 31 -17.12 -12.70 21.59
CA LEU A 31 -17.54 -14.11 21.75
C LEU A 31 -17.02 -14.69 23.08
N TYR A 32 -15.80 -14.39 23.46
CA TYR A 32 -15.19 -14.85 24.70
C TYR A 32 -15.85 -14.23 25.94
N GLU A 33 -16.15 -12.93 25.92
CA GLU A 33 -16.81 -12.21 27.01
C GLU A 33 -18.27 -12.68 27.20
N ALA A 34 -18.91 -13.16 26.12
CA ALA A 34 -20.24 -13.75 26.16
C ALA A 34 -20.30 -15.19 26.66
N MET A 35 -19.14 -15.86 26.89
CA MET A 35 -19.09 -17.24 27.38
C MET A 35 -19.54 -17.35 28.85
N PRO A 36 -20.29 -18.42 29.23
CA PRO A 36 -20.69 -18.66 30.62
C PRO A 36 -19.50 -18.76 31.58
N ALA A 37 -19.68 -18.25 32.79
CA ALA A 37 -18.64 -18.20 33.83
C ALA A 37 -18.06 -19.58 34.19
N SER A 38 -18.76 -20.68 33.95
CA SER A 38 -18.28 -22.07 34.16
C SER A 38 -17.13 -22.48 33.22
N LEU A 39 -16.97 -21.78 32.07
CA LEU A 39 -15.84 -21.94 31.15
C LEU A 39 -14.68 -21.02 31.51
N ASN A 40 -14.88 -20.04 32.39
CA ASN A 40 -13.91 -19.00 32.73
C ASN A 40 -12.72 -19.48 33.57
N SER A 41 -12.85 -20.55 34.35
CA SER A 41 -11.76 -21.00 35.22
C SER A 41 -10.56 -21.61 34.47
N ARG A 42 -10.81 -22.25 33.32
CA ARG A 42 -9.75 -22.75 32.40
C ARG A 42 -9.17 -21.67 31.49
N THR A 43 -9.92 -20.61 31.28
CA THR A 43 -9.54 -19.48 30.40
C THR A 43 -8.92 -18.31 31.18
N ALA A 44 -8.86 -18.37 32.53
CA ALA A 44 -8.23 -17.34 33.35
C ALA A 44 -6.76 -17.09 32.96
N LYS A 45 -6.04 -18.14 32.65
CA LYS A 45 -4.65 -18.08 32.18
C LYS A 45 -4.49 -17.36 30.86
N TRP A 46 -5.49 -17.42 30.00
CA TRP A 46 -5.54 -16.68 28.75
C TRP A 46 -5.88 -15.19 28.96
N LYS A 47 -6.78 -14.87 29.94
CA LYS A 47 -7.06 -13.47 30.36
C LYS A 47 -5.81 -12.77 30.86
N ASP A 48 -4.98 -13.47 31.64
CA ASP A 48 -3.74 -12.90 32.18
C ASP A 48 -2.68 -12.75 31.10
N THR A 49 -2.56 -13.70 30.17
CA THR A 49 -1.70 -13.59 28.99
C THR A 49 -2.16 -12.48 28.07
N TYR A 50 -3.47 -12.30 27.89
CA TYR A 50 -4.05 -11.23 27.07
C TYR A 50 -3.95 -9.85 27.75
N ARG A 51 -4.09 -9.77 29.08
CA ARG A 51 -3.88 -8.54 29.86
C ARG A 51 -2.40 -8.16 29.96
N ALA A 52 -1.51 -9.12 30.09
CA ALA A 52 -0.07 -8.90 30.00
C ALA A 52 0.37 -8.50 28.57
N ALA A 53 -0.35 -8.96 27.54
CA ALA A 53 -0.25 -8.51 26.16
C ALA A 53 -0.97 -7.17 25.88
N GLY A 54 -1.53 -6.51 26.90
CA GLY A 54 -2.18 -5.19 26.83
C GLY A 54 -1.29 -4.02 26.37
N LYS A 55 -0.04 -4.26 26.05
CA LYS A 55 0.64 -3.62 24.93
C LYS A 55 -0.16 -3.96 23.67
N GLN A 56 -0.64 -2.95 22.95
CA GLN A 56 -1.18 -3.11 21.60
C GLN A 56 -0.40 -4.23 20.91
N PRO A 57 -1.08 -5.23 20.29
CA PRO A 57 -0.35 -6.23 19.50
C PRO A 57 0.60 -5.45 18.61
N GLU A 58 1.88 -5.77 18.68
CA GLU A 58 2.81 -5.19 17.70
C GLU A 58 2.17 -5.37 16.34
N PRO A 59 2.05 -4.29 15.56
CA PRO A 59 1.40 -4.39 14.26
C PRO A 59 2.05 -5.57 13.55
N ALA A 60 1.22 -6.47 13.03
CA ALA A 60 1.68 -7.68 12.32
C ALA A 60 2.88 -7.30 11.45
N PRO A 61 3.99 -8.05 11.47
CA PRO A 61 5.21 -7.65 10.81
C PRO A 61 4.86 -7.23 9.40
N LYS A 62 5.11 -5.95 9.09
CA LYS A 62 4.66 -5.35 7.86
C LYS A 62 5.31 -6.13 6.72
N THR A 63 4.50 -6.78 5.91
CA THR A 63 5.00 -7.63 4.84
C THR A 63 5.79 -6.75 3.85
N ASN A 64 6.96 -7.19 3.44
CA ASN A 64 7.71 -6.59 2.35
C ASN A 64 7.84 -7.63 1.22
N PRO A 65 7.21 -7.43 0.07
CA PRO A 65 6.39 -6.25 -0.30
C PRO A 65 5.05 -6.18 0.44
N LEU A 66 4.52 -4.96 0.58
CA LEU A 66 3.21 -4.68 1.15
C LEU A 66 2.10 -5.31 0.30
N ARG A 67 0.96 -5.61 0.93
CA ARG A 67 -0.26 -6.01 0.21
C ARG A 67 -0.97 -4.76 -0.29
N VAL A 68 -0.66 -4.35 -1.51
CA VAL A 68 -1.22 -3.19 -2.17
C VAL A 68 -2.11 -3.66 -3.32
N PRO A 69 -3.36 -3.17 -3.46
CA PRO A 69 -4.16 -3.45 -4.64
C PRO A 69 -3.48 -2.86 -5.88
N TYR A 70 -3.55 -3.57 -7.00
CA TYR A 70 -3.05 -3.06 -8.28
C TYR A 70 -4.18 -2.40 -9.05
N TYR A 71 -3.98 -1.16 -9.46
CA TYR A 71 -4.83 -0.43 -10.38
C TYR A 71 -4.07 -0.15 -11.67
N SER A 72 -4.65 -0.58 -12.81
CA SER A 72 -4.11 -0.30 -14.13
C SER A 72 -4.79 0.91 -14.71
N GLN A 73 -4.04 1.94 -15.10
CA GLN A 73 -4.65 3.07 -15.80
C GLN A 73 -5.19 2.69 -17.19
N ARG A 74 -4.80 1.51 -17.72
CA ARG A 74 -5.16 1.07 -19.07
C ARG A 74 -6.56 0.47 -19.18
N ASP A 75 -7.16 0.04 -18.07
CA ASP A 75 -8.53 -0.45 -18.01
C ASP A 75 -9.54 0.65 -17.64
N SER A 76 -9.05 1.88 -17.40
CA SER A 76 -9.90 3.03 -17.15
C SER A 76 -10.88 3.30 -18.30
N ALA A 77 -12.16 3.45 -17.96
CA ALA A 77 -13.20 3.85 -18.89
C ALA A 77 -13.23 5.37 -19.17
N THR A 78 -12.34 6.14 -18.55
CA THR A 78 -12.30 7.59 -18.66
C THR A 78 -11.42 8.05 -19.84
N GLN A 79 -11.66 9.27 -20.33
CA GLN A 79 -10.78 9.91 -21.34
C GLN A 79 -9.36 10.17 -20.81
N HIS A 80 -9.11 9.98 -19.51
CA HIS A 80 -7.82 10.24 -18.87
C HIS A 80 -6.93 8.98 -18.78
N ALA A 81 -7.36 7.83 -19.28
CA ALA A 81 -6.67 6.54 -19.20
C ALA A 81 -5.16 6.61 -19.49
N LEU A 82 -4.76 7.38 -20.50
CA LEU A 82 -3.34 7.49 -20.91
C LEU A 82 -2.50 8.47 -20.07
N ARG A 83 -3.10 9.18 -19.11
CA ARG A 83 -2.41 10.23 -18.34
C ARG A 83 -2.69 10.20 -16.82
N MET A 84 -3.42 9.19 -16.33
CA MET A 84 -3.83 9.13 -14.95
C MET A 84 -2.92 8.29 -14.03
N CYS A 85 -1.70 8.00 -14.46
CA CYS A 85 -0.73 7.20 -13.69
C CYS A 85 -0.53 7.72 -12.25
N PHE A 86 -0.53 9.03 -12.07
CA PHE A 86 -0.40 9.64 -10.75
C PHE A 86 -1.64 9.35 -9.89
N SER A 87 -2.84 9.51 -10.44
CA SER A 87 -4.08 9.19 -9.74
C SER A 87 -4.17 7.69 -9.39
N SER A 88 -3.84 6.79 -10.33
CA SER A 88 -3.82 5.34 -10.07
C SER A 88 -2.81 4.98 -8.97
N SER A 89 -1.61 5.61 -8.96
CA SER A 89 -0.61 5.39 -7.91
C SER A 89 -1.07 5.90 -6.54
N CYS A 90 -1.72 7.06 -6.49
CA CYS A 90 -2.29 7.60 -5.25
C CYS A 90 -3.53 6.82 -4.78
N ALA A 91 -4.32 6.25 -5.70
CA ALA A 91 -5.42 5.34 -5.37
C ALA A 91 -4.91 4.07 -4.69
N MET A 92 -3.80 3.48 -5.16
CA MET A 92 -3.13 2.34 -4.52
C MET A 92 -2.67 2.69 -3.09
N LEU A 93 -2.08 3.87 -2.89
CA LEU A 93 -1.72 4.38 -1.58
C LEU A 93 -2.95 4.51 -0.67
N LEU A 94 -4.02 5.17 -1.14
CA LEU A 94 -5.25 5.39 -0.38
C LEU A 94 -5.87 4.07 0.05
N GLU A 95 -6.09 3.14 -0.89
CA GLU A 95 -6.75 1.86 -0.60
C GLU A 95 -5.94 0.99 0.35
N THR A 96 -4.60 1.13 0.35
CA THR A 96 -3.74 0.45 1.31
C THR A 96 -3.87 1.01 2.73
N ILE A 97 -3.92 2.34 2.87
CA ILE A 97 -4.04 3.02 4.18
C ILE A 97 -5.48 2.91 4.72
N LYS A 98 -6.45 2.98 3.81
CA LYS A 98 -7.90 2.96 4.12
C LYS A 98 -8.62 1.89 3.29
N PRO A 99 -8.45 0.60 3.62
CA PRO A 99 -9.06 -0.48 2.86
C PRO A 99 -10.57 -0.37 2.78
N GLY A 100 -11.13 -0.68 1.60
CA GLY A 100 -12.57 -0.60 1.33
C GLY A 100 -13.07 0.79 0.96
N THR A 101 -12.16 1.76 0.75
CA THR A 101 -12.52 3.12 0.30
C THR A 101 -12.81 3.15 -1.21
N LEU A 102 -12.04 2.40 -1.98
CA LEU A 102 -12.13 2.31 -3.43
C LEU A 102 -12.56 0.90 -3.83
N ASN A 103 -13.78 0.75 -4.35
CA ASN A 103 -14.36 -0.56 -4.65
C ASN A 103 -14.05 -1.03 -6.07
N GLY A 104 -13.75 -2.32 -6.21
CA GLY A 104 -13.58 -3.00 -7.49
C GLY A 104 -12.25 -2.70 -8.18
N PRO A 105 -12.03 -3.30 -9.38
CA PRO A 105 -10.77 -3.19 -10.11
C PRO A 105 -10.49 -1.78 -10.64
N ASN A 106 -11.55 -0.99 -10.90
CA ASN A 106 -11.45 0.38 -11.42
C ASN A 106 -11.65 1.42 -10.29
N GLY A 107 -11.17 1.12 -9.07
CA GLY A 107 -11.26 2.05 -7.94
C GLY A 107 -10.50 3.36 -8.17
N ASP A 108 -9.46 3.34 -9.00
CA ASP A 108 -8.70 4.52 -9.40
C ASP A 108 -9.50 5.48 -10.31
N ASP A 109 -10.50 5.02 -11.08
CA ASP A 109 -11.44 5.90 -11.80
C ASP A 109 -12.29 6.72 -10.81
N ALA A 110 -12.76 6.08 -9.74
CA ALA A 110 -13.50 6.77 -8.68
C ALA A 110 -12.62 7.78 -7.95
N TYR A 111 -11.36 7.44 -7.69
CA TYR A 111 -10.37 8.35 -7.12
C TYR A 111 -10.09 9.52 -8.06
N LEU A 112 -9.85 9.26 -9.35
CA LEU A 112 -9.65 10.27 -10.37
C LEU A 112 -10.82 11.27 -10.44
N GLY A 113 -12.07 10.77 -10.37
CA GLY A 113 -13.25 11.63 -10.37
C GLY A 113 -13.26 12.64 -9.22
N ARG A 114 -12.61 12.34 -8.09
CA ARG A 114 -12.40 13.30 -7.00
C ARG A 114 -11.21 14.23 -7.24
N VAL A 115 -10.11 13.72 -7.80
CA VAL A 115 -8.93 14.55 -8.16
C VAL A 115 -9.35 15.69 -9.09
N LEU A 116 -10.15 15.39 -10.10
CA LEU A 116 -10.62 16.37 -11.09
C LEU A 116 -11.49 17.50 -10.50
N ARG A 117 -11.97 17.37 -9.27
CA ARG A 117 -12.63 18.47 -8.55
C ARG A 117 -11.63 19.45 -7.91
N HIS A 118 -10.38 19.06 -7.79
CA HIS A 118 -9.31 19.86 -7.17
C HIS A 118 -8.28 20.36 -8.15
N GLY A 119 -8.19 19.77 -9.34
CA GLY A 119 -7.23 20.11 -10.39
C GLY A 119 -7.03 18.97 -11.37
N ASP A 120 -5.97 19.06 -12.18
CA ASP A 120 -5.63 18.03 -13.16
C ASP A 120 -5.03 16.79 -12.49
N THR A 121 -5.18 15.62 -13.15
CA THR A 121 -4.63 14.33 -12.67
C THR A 121 -3.10 14.35 -12.51
N VAL A 122 -2.39 15.25 -13.19
CA VAL A 122 -0.93 15.41 -13.08
C VAL A 122 -0.51 16.45 -12.02
N ASP A 123 -1.47 17.12 -11.38
CA ASP A 123 -1.20 18.13 -10.34
C ASP A 123 -1.02 17.47 -8.97
N ALA A 124 0.17 17.59 -8.40
CA ALA A 124 0.47 17.07 -7.05
C ALA A 124 -0.41 17.71 -5.96
N GLY A 125 -0.75 18.99 -6.10
CA GLY A 125 -1.66 19.69 -5.18
C GLY A 125 -3.06 19.11 -5.20
N ALA A 126 -3.58 18.73 -6.39
CA ALA A 126 -4.87 18.07 -6.53
C ALA A 126 -4.86 16.67 -5.89
N GLN A 127 -3.78 15.89 -6.05
CA GLN A 127 -3.61 14.59 -5.41
C GLN A 127 -3.62 14.72 -3.87
N ILE A 128 -2.85 15.67 -3.33
CA ILE A 128 -2.78 15.92 -1.88
C ILE A 128 -4.13 16.34 -1.31
N LYS A 129 -4.81 17.29 -1.96
CA LYS A 129 -6.15 17.74 -1.57
C LYS A 129 -7.15 16.58 -1.58
N THR A 130 -7.06 15.72 -2.60
CA THR A 130 -7.93 14.53 -2.70
C THR A 130 -7.66 13.56 -1.56
N LEU A 131 -6.41 13.20 -1.28
CA LEU A 131 -6.04 12.33 -0.15
C LEU A 131 -6.55 12.90 1.18
N ALA A 132 -6.44 14.21 1.37
CA ALA A 132 -6.95 14.89 2.57
C ALA A 132 -8.48 14.76 2.74
N THR A 133 -9.27 14.72 1.65
CA THR A 133 -10.73 14.48 1.74
C THR A 133 -11.08 13.10 2.28
N TYR A 134 -10.16 12.15 2.19
CA TYR A 134 -10.27 10.82 2.78
C TYR A 134 -9.60 10.72 4.17
N GLY A 135 -9.11 11.84 4.72
CA GLY A 135 -8.42 11.88 6.01
C GLY A 135 -7.01 11.30 5.96
N VAL A 136 -6.38 11.25 4.78
CA VAL A 136 -4.97 10.87 4.61
C VAL A 136 -4.14 12.13 4.46
N GLN A 137 -3.25 12.40 5.42
CA GLN A 137 -2.30 13.49 5.33
C GLN A 137 -1.13 13.08 4.45
N ALA A 138 -0.80 13.90 3.46
CA ALA A 138 0.29 13.62 2.54
C ALA A 138 0.99 14.91 2.08
N ALA A 139 2.24 14.77 1.65
CA ALA A 139 3.02 15.87 1.08
C ALA A 139 3.75 15.40 -0.19
N PHE A 140 3.83 16.26 -1.18
CA PHE A 140 4.71 16.08 -2.33
C PHE A 140 6.12 16.56 -1.97
N THR A 141 7.12 15.79 -2.36
CA THR A 141 8.53 16.14 -2.21
C THR A 141 9.32 15.87 -3.48
N GLN A 142 10.34 16.67 -3.73
CA GLN A 142 11.37 16.46 -4.74
C GLN A 142 12.74 16.17 -4.09
N LYS A 143 12.73 15.70 -2.83
CA LYS A 143 13.92 15.45 -2.02
C LYS A 143 13.95 14.04 -1.44
N ALA A 144 13.29 13.08 -2.11
CA ALA A 144 13.29 11.69 -1.67
C ALA A 144 14.52 10.93 -2.20
N ASN A 145 14.90 9.88 -1.49
CA ASN A 145 15.86 8.88 -1.88
C ASN A 145 15.34 7.48 -1.53
N PHE A 146 16.08 6.42 -1.87
CA PHE A 146 15.66 5.04 -1.60
C PHE A 146 15.41 4.78 -0.11
N ASP A 147 16.21 5.37 0.79
CA ASP A 147 15.99 5.20 2.23
C ASP A 147 14.70 5.86 2.71
N THR A 148 14.30 6.98 2.07
CA THR A 148 13.00 7.60 2.33
C THR A 148 11.86 6.66 1.96
N VAL A 149 11.95 6.01 0.80
CA VAL A 149 10.96 5.02 0.34
C VAL A 149 10.92 3.81 1.26
N LYS A 150 12.09 3.24 1.58
CA LYS A 150 12.19 2.09 2.49
C LYS A 150 11.54 2.37 3.85
N ARG A 151 11.85 3.52 4.45
CA ARG A 151 11.23 3.93 5.73
C ARG A 151 9.71 4.05 5.66
N GLN A 152 9.12 4.45 4.53
CA GLN A 152 7.67 4.49 4.35
C GLN A 152 7.11 3.07 4.26
N ILE A 153 7.73 2.21 3.46
CA ILE A 153 7.34 0.80 3.30
C ILE A 153 7.41 0.07 4.65
N ASP A 154 8.47 0.30 5.44
CA ASP A 154 8.62 -0.26 6.79
C ASP A 154 7.51 0.19 7.76
N LYS A 155 6.92 1.35 7.51
CA LYS A 155 5.72 1.82 8.21
C LYS A 155 4.41 1.25 7.65
N GLY A 156 4.47 0.42 6.59
CA GLY A 156 3.30 -0.12 5.90
C GLY A 156 2.64 0.85 4.94
N ILE A 157 3.35 1.87 4.50
CA ILE A 157 2.85 2.94 3.63
C ILE A 157 3.50 2.80 2.26
N PRO A 158 2.75 2.45 1.19
CA PRO A 158 3.28 2.45 -0.16
C PRO A 158 3.52 3.88 -0.65
N VAL A 159 4.42 4.04 -1.62
CA VAL A 159 4.90 5.37 -2.01
C VAL A 159 4.71 5.62 -3.51
N PRO A 160 3.82 6.54 -3.93
CA PRO A 160 3.80 7.03 -5.29
C PRO A 160 5.08 7.78 -5.64
N LEU A 161 5.77 7.35 -6.72
CA LEU A 161 7.04 7.89 -7.19
C LEU A 161 6.92 8.36 -8.64
N GLY A 162 7.42 9.56 -8.93
CA GLY A 162 7.47 10.12 -10.28
C GLY A 162 8.84 9.94 -10.92
N PHE A 163 8.92 9.41 -12.15
CA PHE A 163 10.16 9.16 -12.85
C PHE A 163 10.08 9.44 -14.35
N LEU A 164 11.22 9.61 -15.00
CA LEU A 164 11.32 9.76 -16.46
C LEU A 164 11.34 8.38 -17.12
N HIS A 165 10.26 8.01 -17.78
CA HIS A 165 10.02 6.65 -18.24
C HIS A 165 10.45 6.38 -19.70
N LYS A 166 10.90 7.39 -20.45
CA LYS A 166 11.32 7.27 -21.85
C LYS A 166 12.83 7.45 -22.03
N GLY A 167 13.32 7.05 -23.19
CA GLY A 167 14.72 7.18 -23.56
C GLY A 167 15.64 6.20 -22.80
N PRO A 168 16.91 6.12 -23.19
CA PRO A 168 17.88 5.22 -22.55
C PRO A 168 18.19 5.65 -21.12
N VAL A 169 18.59 4.71 -20.25
CA VAL A 169 18.91 4.97 -18.85
C VAL A 169 20.04 5.98 -18.67
N SER A 170 20.94 6.11 -19.63
CA SER A 170 22.04 7.12 -19.64
C SER A 170 21.54 8.53 -19.92
N ARG A 171 20.33 8.68 -20.49
CA ARG A 171 19.69 9.97 -20.79
C ARG A 171 18.16 9.80 -20.71
N PRO A 172 17.60 9.67 -19.52
CA PRO A 172 16.15 9.54 -19.35
C PRO A 172 15.42 10.77 -19.87
N LEU A 173 14.28 10.56 -20.50
CA LEU A 173 13.44 11.57 -21.12
C LEU A 173 11.97 11.36 -20.78
N GLY A 174 11.14 12.30 -21.22
CA GLY A 174 9.68 12.23 -21.17
C GLY A 174 9.08 13.06 -20.06
N GLY A 175 7.78 13.28 -20.15
CA GLY A 175 7.02 14.14 -19.25
C GLY A 175 6.57 13.39 -18.02
N GLY A 176 7.44 12.79 -17.24
CA GLY A 176 7.10 12.14 -15.97
C GLY A 176 6.03 11.05 -16.05
N HIS A 177 6.26 9.96 -15.35
CA HIS A 177 5.30 8.90 -15.12
C HIS A 177 5.32 8.52 -13.64
N TYR A 178 4.18 8.11 -13.09
CA TYR A 178 4.07 7.71 -11.69
C TYR A 178 3.82 6.21 -11.57
N LEU A 179 4.48 5.62 -10.61
CA LEU A 179 4.27 4.24 -10.12
C LEU A 179 4.11 4.24 -8.61
N CYS A 180 3.69 3.12 -8.03
CA CYS A 180 3.57 2.95 -6.59
C CYS A 180 4.63 1.96 -6.10
N ALA A 181 5.61 2.41 -5.30
CA ALA A 181 6.55 1.51 -4.63
C ALA A 181 5.85 0.83 -3.47
N ILE A 182 5.92 -0.51 -3.45
CA ILE A 182 5.21 -1.37 -2.50
C ILE A 182 6.15 -2.25 -1.68
N GLY A 183 7.42 -2.32 -2.04
CA GLY A 183 8.41 -3.15 -1.38
C GLY A 183 9.82 -2.87 -1.88
N TYR A 184 10.78 -3.56 -1.30
CA TYR A 184 12.19 -3.46 -1.69
C TYR A 184 12.97 -4.70 -1.25
N ASP A 185 14.13 -4.88 -1.83
CA ASP A 185 15.22 -5.76 -1.37
C ASP A 185 16.57 -5.07 -1.52
N ASP A 186 17.66 -5.82 -1.47
CA ASP A 186 19.02 -5.26 -1.51
C ASP A 186 19.36 -4.60 -2.86
N THR A 187 18.67 -4.95 -3.94
CA THR A 187 19.01 -4.55 -5.30
C THR A 187 17.93 -3.74 -6.02
N SER A 188 16.68 -3.79 -5.53
CA SER A 188 15.51 -3.33 -6.28
C SER A 188 14.41 -2.78 -5.38
N LEU A 189 13.60 -1.87 -5.93
CA LEU A 189 12.23 -1.64 -5.46
C LEU A 189 11.30 -2.71 -6.07
N VAL A 190 10.30 -3.11 -5.31
CA VAL A 190 9.11 -3.80 -5.82
C VAL A 190 8.04 -2.75 -6.04
N VAL A 191 7.48 -2.69 -7.24
CA VAL A 191 6.57 -1.61 -7.64
C VAL A 191 5.30 -2.13 -8.30
N HIS A 192 4.27 -1.32 -8.25
CA HIS A 192 3.11 -1.39 -9.14
C HIS A 192 3.20 -0.22 -10.12
N ASP A 193 3.34 -0.51 -11.41
CA ASP A 193 3.32 0.50 -12.47
C ASP A 193 1.95 0.47 -13.17
N PRO A 194 1.15 1.53 -13.08
CA PRO A 194 -0.20 1.56 -13.66
C PRO A 194 -0.23 1.39 -15.19
N PHE A 195 0.87 1.68 -15.88
CA PHE A 195 0.92 1.64 -17.34
C PHE A 195 1.43 0.30 -17.89
N GLY A 196 2.17 -0.47 -17.09
CA GLY A 196 2.75 -1.74 -17.50
C GLY A 196 4.22 -1.89 -17.10
N ASP A 197 4.90 -2.86 -17.67
CA ASP A 197 6.31 -3.18 -17.38
C ASP A 197 7.24 -2.33 -18.25
N CYS A 198 7.91 -1.36 -17.64
CA CYS A 198 8.90 -0.51 -18.30
C CYS A 198 10.28 -1.16 -18.27
N ASP A 199 10.87 -1.45 -19.43
CA ASP A 199 12.31 -1.71 -19.52
C ASP A 199 13.09 -0.44 -19.16
N LEU A 200 13.66 -0.43 -17.98
CA LEU A 200 14.38 0.73 -17.45
C LEU A 200 15.68 1.02 -18.21
N VAL A 201 16.20 0.11 -19.04
CA VAL A 201 17.40 0.36 -19.83
C VAL A 201 17.05 1.18 -21.07
N SER A 202 16.04 0.77 -21.81
CA SER A 202 15.61 1.44 -23.05
C SER A 202 14.57 2.54 -22.83
N GLY A 203 13.74 2.45 -21.79
CA GLY A 203 12.59 3.33 -21.56
C GLY A 203 11.40 3.01 -22.47
N THR A 204 11.21 1.73 -22.78
CA THR A 204 10.06 1.22 -23.54
C THR A 204 9.23 0.29 -22.66
N TYR A 205 7.94 0.18 -22.90
CA TYR A 205 7.08 -0.75 -22.20
C TYR A 205 7.06 -2.11 -22.94
N VAL A 206 7.42 -3.17 -22.22
CA VAL A 206 7.50 -4.53 -22.79
C VAL A 206 6.19 -5.30 -22.73
N ASN A 207 5.31 -4.92 -21.80
CA ASN A 207 3.95 -5.45 -21.70
C ASN A 207 3.03 -4.49 -20.92
N ASN A 208 1.74 -4.83 -20.84
CA ASN A 208 0.70 -4.00 -20.20
C ASN A 208 0.45 -4.39 -18.73
N TRP A 209 1.16 -5.35 -18.17
CA TRP A 209 1.00 -5.80 -16.80
C TRP A 209 2.09 -5.22 -15.90
N GLY A 210 1.71 -4.38 -14.94
CA GLY A 210 2.66 -3.65 -14.11
C GLY A 210 2.61 -4.03 -12.62
N ALA A 211 1.98 -5.15 -12.25
CA ALA A 211 1.90 -5.55 -10.85
C ALA A 211 3.17 -6.26 -10.36
N LYS A 212 3.70 -5.83 -9.20
CA LYS A 212 4.83 -6.46 -8.50
C LYS A 212 6.11 -6.57 -9.34
N LEU A 213 6.37 -5.56 -10.15
CA LEU A 213 7.60 -5.47 -10.93
C LEU A 213 8.82 -5.20 -10.04
N ARG A 214 10.00 -5.62 -10.48
CA ARG A 214 11.26 -5.37 -9.79
C ARG A 214 12.08 -4.35 -10.58
N TYR A 215 12.17 -3.13 -10.05
CA TYR A 215 12.92 -2.05 -10.67
C TYR A 215 14.24 -1.85 -9.92
N SER A 216 15.37 -2.24 -10.56
CA SER A 216 16.69 -2.18 -9.93
C SER A 216 17.08 -0.75 -9.57
N TYR A 217 17.73 -0.58 -8.42
CA TYR A 217 18.25 0.75 -8.00
C TYR A 217 19.20 1.34 -9.05
N LYS A 218 19.99 0.49 -9.70
CA LYS A 218 20.94 0.88 -10.75
C LYS A 218 20.25 1.60 -11.91
N ASN A 219 19.12 1.06 -12.39
CA ASN A 219 18.45 1.57 -13.59
C ASN A 219 17.30 2.53 -13.26
N PHE A 220 16.67 2.39 -12.09
CA PHE A 220 15.59 3.27 -11.66
C PHE A 220 16.14 4.59 -11.09
N GLY A 221 17.24 4.56 -10.35
CA GLY A 221 17.83 5.74 -9.72
C GLY A 221 18.08 6.90 -10.68
N PRO A 222 18.76 6.70 -11.83
CA PRO A 222 18.98 7.75 -12.82
C PRO A 222 17.71 8.34 -13.43
N ARG A 223 16.63 7.57 -13.47
CA ARG A 223 15.31 7.98 -14.00
C ARG A 223 14.47 8.73 -12.97
N TRP A 224 14.70 8.48 -11.71
CA TRP A 224 13.94 9.03 -10.59
C TRP A 224 14.62 10.23 -9.94
N MET A 225 15.92 10.12 -9.68
CA MET A 225 16.73 11.17 -9.06
C MET A 225 17.58 11.89 -10.12
N VAL A 226 16.89 12.54 -11.07
CA VAL A 226 17.51 13.10 -12.28
C VAL A 226 18.42 14.31 -12.01
N GLU A 227 18.22 15.01 -10.90
CA GLU A 227 19.01 16.16 -10.46
C GLU A 227 20.14 15.75 -9.48
N GLY A 228 20.38 14.43 -9.33
CA GLY A 228 21.38 13.87 -8.43
C GLY A 228 20.77 13.14 -7.23
N PRO A 229 21.62 12.53 -6.39
CA PRO A 229 21.18 11.76 -5.23
C PRO A 229 20.27 12.58 -4.30
N GLY A 230 19.11 12.03 -3.97
CA GLY A 230 18.14 12.68 -3.08
C GLY A 230 17.20 13.67 -3.78
N SER A 231 17.14 13.71 -5.10
CA SER A 231 16.20 14.56 -5.85
C SER A 231 14.91 13.84 -6.31
N GLY A 232 14.58 12.71 -5.70
CA GLY A 232 13.45 11.88 -6.11
C GLY A 232 12.08 12.54 -5.84
N TRP A 233 11.16 12.40 -6.78
CA TRP A 233 9.78 12.87 -6.64
C TRP A 233 8.93 11.81 -5.98
N ALA A 234 8.22 12.18 -4.92
CA ALA A 234 7.40 11.25 -4.15
C ALA A 234 6.19 11.93 -3.50
N ILE A 235 5.12 11.16 -3.29
CA ILE A 235 4.07 11.48 -2.32
C ILE A 235 4.37 10.70 -1.04
N LEU A 236 4.59 11.41 0.06
CA LEU A 236 4.82 10.84 1.37
C LEU A 236 3.58 11.06 2.23
N ALA A 237 2.98 9.96 2.70
CA ALA A 237 1.83 10.02 3.59
C ALA A 237 2.23 9.77 5.05
N THR A 238 1.44 10.33 5.96
CA THR A 238 1.49 10.05 7.41
C THR A 238 0.21 9.34 7.82
N THR A 239 0.34 8.30 8.62
CA THR A 239 -0.77 7.58 9.27
C THR A 239 -1.01 8.11 10.65
#